data_dee1e23f0f2dbacfc586eb9f3ba8dc50
#
_entry.id   dee1e23f0f2dbacfc586eb9f3ba8dc50
#
_cell.length_a   1.000
_cell.length_b   1.000
_cell.length_c   1.000
_cell.angle_alpha   90.00
_cell.angle_beta   90.00
_cell.angle_gamma   90.00
#
_symmetry.space_group_name_H-M   'P 1'
#
loop_
_entity.id
_entity.type
_entity.pdbx_description
1 polymer ?
#
loop_
_entity_poly.entity_id
_entity_poly.type
_entity_poly.pdbx_seq_one_letter_code
_entity_poly.pdbx_strand_id
1 'polypeptide(L)'
;MTGEAFDPVALEVFRNRLESVAEEMGQVLIRGAYSPNITERQDCSTALFDPDGRMLAQAEHIPVHLGAMPDAVAAVLDRQHGPDDVFLLNDPFTGGTHLPDVTLVSPIAPDGEILAYAVSRAHHADVGGMAPGSMPAGARDVQQEGLRVPPVRLVVDGEVSADVRSLVLANVRNPDERWADLRAQLAAHDRAERRIADLRASYGERLTDGYDAVIDYSRERFLAELDALPNGTYTASDCLDDDGAGTTDVPIEVTVTVEDDRLGVDFAGTAEQVPGNVNAPLSVVKSAVYYVLRSVTDPDIPPNEGCYVPVTVDAPAGSLLNPGPPAAVVGGNVETSQRVADVVFAALAAAAPDRVPAGGQGTMNNLVVGSPAFQYYETIGGGAGARPDGDGLSGVQVGMTNTLNTPIEALEAAYPLRAETYALREGSGGDGRHRGGDGLIRELTVLTDATVSLLTERRTHPPRGLAGGADGATGRNLIDGESVPPKTTREVAAGTTVRIETPGGGGHGDPYQPDADDSDASNADDDS
;
A
#
# COMPACT_ATOMS: atom_id res chain seq x y z
N MET A 1 -9.65 40.84 13.48
CA MET A 1 -9.66 40.23 14.84
C MET A 1 -8.69 39.08 14.75
N THR A 2 -7.61 39.12 15.49
CA THR A 2 -6.63 38.03 15.61
C THR A 2 -7.36 36.82 16.15
N GLY A 3 -7.53 35.77 15.34
CA GLY A 3 -8.15 34.52 15.78
C GLY A 3 -7.40 33.98 17.01
N GLU A 4 -8.11 33.64 18.07
CA GLU A 4 -7.53 32.89 19.17
C GLU A 4 -7.04 31.57 18.60
N ALA A 5 -5.74 31.26 18.74
CA ALA A 5 -5.16 29.99 18.32
C ALA A 5 -5.95 28.83 18.96
N PHE A 6 -6.03 27.68 18.29
CA PHE A 6 -6.57 26.47 18.91
C PHE A 6 -5.76 26.16 20.16
N ASP A 7 -6.41 26.09 21.33
CA ASP A 7 -5.73 25.53 22.50
C ASP A 7 -5.48 24.02 22.29
N PRO A 8 -4.54 23.41 22.99
CA PRO A 8 -4.18 22.00 22.76
C PRO A 8 -5.35 21.01 22.84
N VAL A 9 -6.33 21.26 23.72
CA VAL A 9 -7.52 20.40 23.89
C VAL A 9 -8.47 20.59 22.71
N ALA A 10 -8.71 21.83 22.30
CA ALA A 10 -9.54 22.13 21.13
C ALA A 10 -8.94 21.57 19.83
N LEU A 11 -7.61 21.64 19.68
CA LEU A 11 -6.89 21.06 18.55
C LEU A 11 -7.04 19.54 18.50
N GLU A 12 -6.86 18.87 19.63
CA GLU A 12 -7.01 17.41 19.73
C GLU A 12 -8.43 16.97 19.37
N VAL A 13 -9.45 17.66 19.87
CA VAL A 13 -10.85 17.39 19.53
C VAL A 13 -11.12 17.62 18.04
N PHE A 14 -10.57 18.69 17.47
CA PHE A 14 -10.75 19.02 16.05
C PHE A 14 -10.08 17.96 15.14
N ARG A 15 -8.83 17.59 15.45
CA ARG A 15 -8.08 16.54 14.77
C ARG A 15 -8.86 15.22 14.75
N ASN A 16 -9.27 14.73 15.94
CA ASN A 16 -10.03 13.48 16.07
C ASN A 16 -11.34 13.51 15.28
N ARG A 17 -11.98 14.69 15.14
CA ARG A 17 -13.17 14.82 14.29
C ARG A 17 -12.86 14.67 12.82
N LEU A 18 -11.74 15.21 12.30
CA LEU A 18 -11.32 15.03 10.91
C LEU A 18 -10.96 13.57 10.62
N GLU A 19 -10.20 12.93 11.51
CA GLU A 19 -9.87 11.51 11.42
C GLU A 19 -11.13 10.64 11.40
N SER A 20 -12.09 10.93 12.30
CA SER A 20 -13.37 10.22 12.32
C SER A 20 -14.17 10.38 11.03
N VAL A 21 -14.07 11.50 10.32
CA VAL A 21 -14.74 11.65 9.01
C VAL A 21 -14.12 10.70 8.00
N ALA A 22 -12.79 10.62 7.91
CA ALA A 22 -12.10 9.69 7.01
C ALA A 22 -12.44 8.23 7.37
N GLU A 23 -12.43 7.85 8.65
CA GLU A 23 -12.82 6.51 9.12
C GLU A 23 -14.27 6.16 8.77
N GLU A 24 -15.21 7.11 8.99
CA GLU A 24 -16.62 6.91 8.64
C GLU A 24 -16.83 6.72 7.14
N MET A 25 -16.07 7.44 6.29
CA MET A 25 -16.06 7.21 4.84
C MET A 25 -15.65 5.76 4.52
N GLY A 26 -14.54 5.29 5.11
CA GLY A 26 -14.04 3.92 4.95
C GLY A 26 -15.09 2.89 5.38
N GLN A 27 -15.75 3.08 6.51
CA GLN A 27 -16.80 2.18 6.99
C GLN A 27 -18.03 2.17 6.08
N VAL A 28 -18.43 3.30 5.50
CA VAL A 28 -19.53 3.36 4.52
C VAL A 28 -19.14 2.61 3.25
N LEU A 29 -17.92 2.81 2.76
CA LEU A 29 -17.39 2.11 1.59
C LEU A 29 -17.38 0.59 1.80
N ILE A 30 -16.77 0.11 2.88
CA ILE A 30 -16.65 -1.32 3.19
C ILE A 30 -18.03 -1.99 3.32
N ARG A 31 -18.98 -1.34 4.01
CA ARG A 31 -20.33 -1.90 4.20
C ARG A 31 -21.23 -1.78 2.97
N GLY A 32 -20.96 -0.82 2.09
CA GLY A 32 -21.76 -0.54 0.90
C GLY A 32 -21.27 -1.26 -0.36
N ALA A 33 -20.01 -1.68 -0.38
CA ALA A 33 -19.41 -2.37 -1.50
C ALA A 33 -19.96 -3.79 -1.69
N TYR A 34 -19.70 -4.36 -2.84
CA TYR A 34 -20.17 -5.69 -3.22
C TYR A 34 -19.00 -6.68 -3.36
N SER A 35 -17.86 -6.25 -3.87
CA SER A 35 -16.72 -7.14 -4.07
C SER A 35 -16.04 -7.54 -2.75
N PRO A 36 -15.64 -8.81 -2.59
CA PRO A 36 -14.90 -9.29 -1.42
C PRO A 36 -13.57 -8.57 -1.20
N ASN A 37 -12.96 -8.01 -2.24
CA ASN A 37 -11.76 -7.19 -2.09
C ASN A 37 -11.99 -5.99 -1.16
N ILE A 38 -13.16 -5.38 -1.22
CA ILE A 38 -13.50 -4.21 -0.40
C ILE A 38 -14.18 -4.65 0.90
N THR A 39 -15.18 -5.56 0.83
CA THR A 39 -15.99 -5.95 1.99
C THR A 39 -15.24 -6.81 3.00
N GLU A 40 -14.49 -7.83 2.53
CA GLU A 40 -13.81 -8.81 3.37
C GLU A 40 -12.35 -8.44 3.60
N ARG A 41 -11.66 -8.02 2.55
CA ARG A 41 -10.22 -7.76 2.59
C ARG A 41 -9.87 -6.33 2.94
N GLN A 42 -10.85 -5.41 2.86
CA GLN A 42 -10.71 -3.99 3.15
C GLN A 42 -9.59 -3.31 2.31
N ASP A 43 -9.43 -3.76 1.06
CA ASP A 43 -8.44 -3.20 0.13
C ASP A 43 -8.93 -1.86 -0.42
N CYS A 44 -8.97 -0.87 0.45
CA CYS A 44 -9.41 0.49 0.17
C CYS A 44 -8.79 1.48 1.17
N SER A 45 -8.87 2.77 0.84
CA SER A 45 -8.49 3.88 1.73
C SER A 45 -9.33 5.10 1.43
N THR A 46 -9.50 5.96 2.42
CA THR A 46 -10.25 7.21 2.32
C THR A 46 -9.45 8.35 2.94
N ALA A 47 -9.60 9.56 2.41
CA ALA A 47 -8.89 10.73 2.91
C ALA A 47 -9.68 12.01 2.70
N LEU A 48 -9.30 13.03 3.47
CA LEU A 48 -9.78 14.40 3.35
C LEU A 48 -8.61 15.33 3.01
N PHE A 49 -8.88 16.28 2.13
CA PHE A 49 -7.94 17.32 1.73
C PHE A 49 -8.58 18.69 1.90
N ASP A 50 -7.78 19.69 2.17
CA ASP A 50 -8.25 21.07 2.19
C ASP A 50 -8.48 21.63 0.77
N PRO A 51 -8.99 22.85 0.61
CA PRO A 51 -9.21 23.46 -0.70
C PRO A 51 -7.96 23.61 -1.56
N ASP A 52 -6.77 23.67 -0.96
CA ASP A 52 -5.48 23.78 -1.63
C ASP A 52 -4.86 22.43 -1.98
N GLY A 53 -5.51 21.31 -1.61
CA GLY A 53 -5.07 19.95 -1.87
C GLY A 53 -4.06 19.40 -0.87
N ARG A 54 -3.94 20.00 0.33
CA ARG A 54 -3.13 19.48 1.42
C ARG A 54 -3.92 18.42 2.19
N MET A 55 -3.31 17.29 2.48
CA MET A 55 -3.98 16.20 3.20
C MET A 55 -4.23 16.55 4.66
N LEU A 56 -5.50 16.47 5.09
CA LEU A 56 -5.94 16.76 6.45
C LEU A 56 -6.01 15.53 7.34
N ALA A 57 -6.54 14.45 6.81
CA ALA A 57 -6.71 13.18 7.51
C ALA A 57 -6.87 12.05 6.50
N GLN A 58 -6.48 10.84 6.89
CA GLN A 58 -6.73 9.64 6.11
C GLN A 58 -7.08 8.46 7.02
N ALA A 59 -7.83 7.52 6.47
CA ALA A 59 -8.06 6.19 7.01
C ALA A 59 -7.51 5.18 5.99
N GLU A 60 -6.25 4.81 6.22
CA GLU A 60 -5.59 3.78 5.43
C GLU A 60 -5.90 2.40 5.98
N HIS A 61 -6.48 1.55 5.15
CA HIS A 61 -6.59 0.13 5.44
C HIS A 61 -5.44 -0.65 4.79
N ILE A 62 -4.75 -0.04 3.81
CA ILE A 62 -3.59 -0.62 3.14
C ILE A 62 -2.48 0.43 2.91
N PRO A 63 -1.23 0.17 3.35
CA PRO A 63 -0.14 1.17 3.34
C PRO A 63 0.26 1.67 1.95
N VAL A 64 0.08 0.90 0.88
CA VAL A 64 0.45 1.31 -0.49
C VAL A 64 -0.31 2.56 -0.97
N HIS A 65 -1.41 2.95 -0.33
CA HIS A 65 -2.18 4.15 -0.66
C HIS A 65 -1.69 5.44 0.04
N LEU A 66 -0.82 5.35 1.07
CA LEU A 66 -0.40 6.45 1.94
C LEU A 66 0.04 7.72 1.20
N GLY A 67 0.93 7.58 0.22
CA GLY A 67 1.53 8.72 -0.50
C GLY A 67 0.95 8.98 -1.88
N ALA A 68 -0.06 8.21 -2.30
CA ALA A 68 -0.54 8.25 -3.68
C ALA A 68 -1.83 9.07 -3.87
N MET A 69 -2.59 9.35 -2.82
CA MET A 69 -3.82 10.15 -2.92
C MET A 69 -3.57 11.65 -3.16
N PRO A 70 -2.50 12.28 -2.62
CA PRO A 70 -2.19 13.67 -2.96
C PRO A 70 -2.02 13.91 -4.46
N ASP A 71 -1.34 13.02 -5.18
CA ASP A 71 -1.13 13.14 -6.62
C ASP A 71 -2.46 13.04 -7.41
N ALA A 72 -3.44 12.25 -6.91
CA ALA A 72 -4.78 12.17 -7.49
C ALA A 72 -5.57 13.48 -7.30
N VAL A 73 -5.49 14.10 -6.12
CA VAL A 73 -6.12 15.41 -5.86
C VAL A 73 -5.48 16.49 -6.72
N ALA A 74 -4.15 16.56 -6.79
CA ALA A 74 -3.44 17.53 -7.63
C ALA A 74 -3.88 17.43 -9.11
N ALA A 75 -4.06 16.19 -9.63
CA ALA A 75 -4.52 15.98 -11.01
C ALA A 75 -5.96 16.46 -11.26
N VAL A 76 -6.78 16.63 -10.22
CA VAL A 76 -8.15 17.17 -10.28
C VAL A 76 -8.15 18.69 -10.09
N LEU A 77 -7.36 19.22 -9.16
CA LEU A 77 -7.29 20.67 -8.89
C LEU A 77 -6.92 21.49 -10.13
N ASP A 78 -6.07 20.95 -11.00
CA ASP A 78 -5.69 21.59 -12.27
C ASP A 78 -6.83 21.64 -13.31
N ARG A 79 -8.00 21.04 -13.02
CA ARG A 79 -9.14 20.95 -13.94
C ARG A 79 -10.26 21.88 -13.51
N GLN A 80 -10.97 22.41 -14.51
CA GLN A 80 -12.20 23.15 -14.23
C GLN A 80 -13.29 22.20 -13.74
N HIS A 81 -13.85 22.45 -12.56
CA HIS A 81 -14.92 21.67 -11.95
C HIS A 81 -15.87 22.53 -11.10
N GLY A 82 -17.10 22.03 -10.93
CA GLY A 82 -18.12 22.59 -10.05
C GLY A 82 -18.14 21.92 -8.68
N PRO A 83 -18.95 22.46 -7.77
CA PRO A 83 -19.07 21.92 -6.41
C PRO A 83 -19.69 20.50 -6.35
N ASP A 84 -20.52 20.14 -7.33
CA ASP A 84 -21.25 18.87 -7.38
C ASP A 84 -20.64 17.86 -8.39
N ASP A 85 -19.38 18.10 -8.83
CA ASP A 85 -18.67 17.20 -9.72
C ASP A 85 -17.94 16.10 -8.93
N VAL A 86 -17.86 14.88 -9.48
CA VAL A 86 -17.02 13.81 -8.96
C VAL A 86 -16.12 13.28 -10.06
N PHE A 87 -14.84 13.26 -9.81
CA PHE A 87 -13.86 12.69 -10.73
C PHE A 87 -13.59 11.22 -10.44
N LEU A 88 -13.43 10.46 -11.51
CA LEU A 88 -12.97 9.08 -11.55
C LEU A 88 -11.62 9.04 -12.24
N LEU A 89 -10.63 8.35 -11.66
CA LEU A 89 -9.33 8.10 -12.27
C LEU A 89 -8.70 6.80 -11.77
N ASN A 90 -7.84 6.22 -12.60
CA ASN A 90 -6.91 5.15 -12.21
C ASN A 90 -5.59 5.21 -12.99
N ASP A 91 -5.38 6.23 -13.82
CA ASP A 91 -4.20 6.36 -14.68
C ASP A 91 -2.92 6.50 -13.84
N PRO A 92 -1.98 5.51 -13.87
CA PRO A 92 -0.77 5.51 -13.07
C PRO A 92 0.21 6.64 -13.42
N PHE A 93 0.04 7.26 -14.57
CA PHE A 93 0.85 8.41 -15.02
C PHE A 93 0.19 9.76 -14.73
N THR A 94 -1.00 9.74 -14.10
CA THR A 94 -1.76 10.95 -13.79
C THR A 94 -2.51 10.77 -12.45
N GLY A 95 -1.77 10.59 -11.36
CA GLY A 95 -2.33 10.52 -9.99
C GLY A 95 -2.86 9.15 -9.55
N GLY A 96 -2.80 8.12 -10.42
CA GLY A 96 -3.11 6.74 -10.05
C GLY A 96 -1.89 5.98 -9.52
N THR A 97 -2.08 4.70 -9.21
CA THR A 97 -1.05 3.74 -8.79
C THR A 97 -0.94 2.60 -9.80
N HIS A 98 -1.87 1.66 -9.77
CA HIS A 98 -2.11 0.68 -10.83
C HIS A 98 -3.60 0.67 -11.21
N LEU A 99 -3.93 0.09 -12.36
CA LEU A 99 -5.28 0.27 -12.92
C LEU A 99 -6.42 -0.25 -12.02
N PRO A 100 -6.29 -1.38 -11.27
CA PRO A 100 -7.34 -1.83 -10.35
C PRO A 100 -7.67 -0.85 -9.22
N ASP A 101 -6.75 0.05 -8.82
CA ASP A 101 -6.95 1.04 -7.76
C ASP A 101 -7.76 2.23 -8.28
N VAL A 102 -9.07 2.06 -8.32
CA VAL A 102 -10.00 3.09 -8.80
C VAL A 102 -10.18 4.17 -7.73
N THR A 103 -9.88 5.40 -8.11
CA THR A 103 -9.94 6.57 -7.22
C THR A 103 -11.09 7.48 -7.61
N LEU A 104 -11.88 7.90 -6.63
CA LEU A 104 -12.81 9.01 -6.76
C LEU A 104 -12.30 10.22 -5.98
N VAL A 105 -12.50 11.42 -6.55
CA VAL A 105 -12.20 12.71 -5.91
C VAL A 105 -13.42 13.61 -6.06
N SER A 106 -13.95 14.13 -4.95
CA SER A 106 -15.11 15.04 -4.94
C SER A 106 -14.78 16.31 -4.17
N PRO A 107 -15.10 17.50 -4.67
CA PRO A 107 -15.18 18.68 -3.82
C PRO A 107 -16.31 18.50 -2.78
N ILE A 108 -16.13 19.11 -1.62
CA ILE A 108 -17.14 19.22 -0.55
C ILE A 108 -17.51 20.69 -0.43
N ALA A 109 -18.71 21.04 -0.86
CA ALA A 109 -19.15 22.42 -0.97
C ALA A 109 -20.63 22.61 -0.58
N PRO A 110 -21.02 22.36 0.68
CA PRO A 110 -22.43 22.35 1.12
C PRO A 110 -23.16 23.69 0.88
N ASP A 111 -22.43 24.79 0.85
CA ASP A 111 -22.98 26.14 0.59
C ASP A 111 -22.47 26.72 -0.74
N GLY A 112 -21.95 25.90 -1.64
CA GLY A 112 -21.39 26.30 -2.93
C GLY A 112 -19.93 26.79 -2.89
N GLU A 113 -19.34 26.95 -1.71
CA GLU A 113 -17.93 27.22 -1.48
C GLU A 113 -17.21 25.88 -1.19
N ILE A 114 -16.13 25.57 -1.89
CA ILE A 114 -15.35 24.35 -1.65
C ILE A 114 -14.61 24.49 -0.32
N LEU A 115 -14.98 23.67 0.65
CA LEU A 115 -14.40 23.62 2.00
C LEU A 115 -13.34 22.53 2.15
N ALA A 116 -13.42 21.47 1.33
CA ALA A 116 -12.53 20.32 1.39
C ALA A 116 -12.70 19.48 0.12
N TYR A 117 -11.85 18.44 -0.02
CA TYR A 117 -12.05 17.35 -0.98
C TYR A 117 -12.12 16.02 -0.24
N ALA A 118 -13.06 15.17 -0.66
CA ALA A 118 -13.14 13.77 -0.27
C ALA A 118 -12.46 12.90 -1.31
N VAL A 119 -11.67 11.94 -0.87
CA VAL A 119 -11.00 10.97 -1.74
C VAL A 119 -11.28 9.57 -1.23
N SER A 120 -11.61 8.65 -2.15
CA SER A 120 -11.63 7.22 -1.89
C SER A 120 -10.87 6.49 -2.96
N ARG A 121 -10.05 5.52 -2.57
CA ARG A 121 -9.35 4.58 -3.45
C ARG A 121 -9.73 3.18 -3.05
N ALA A 122 -10.09 2.34 -4.02
CA ALA A 122 -10.47 0.96 -3.77
C ALA A 122 -9.93 0.06 -4.89
N HIS A 123 -9.41 -1.11 -4.52
CA HIS A 123 -8.97 -2.12 -5.46
C HIS A 123 -10.18 -2.87 -6.02
N HIS A 124 -10.59 -2.52 -7.23
CA HIS A 124 -11.66 -3.20 -7.94
C HIS A 124 -11.19 -4.58 -8.43
N ALA A 125 -12.05 -5.59 -8.31
CA ALA A 125 -11.69 -6.97 -8.64
C ALA A 125 -11.40 -7.17 -10.15
N ASP A 126 -11.85 -6.28 -11.02
CA ASP A 126 -11.55 -6.30 -12.46
C ASP A 126 -11.80 -4.93 -13.10
N VAL A 127 -10.83 -4.48 -13.90
CA VAL A 127 -10.92 -3.26 -14.71
C VAL A 127 -10.63 -3.56 -16.19
N GLY A 128 -10.81 -4.83 -16.63
CA GLY A 128 -10.56 -5.28 -17.99
C GLY A 128 -9.15 -5.85 -18.20
N GLY A 129 -8.59 -5.61 -19.37
CA GLY A 129 -7.25 -6.10 -19.71
C GLY A 129 -7.22 -7.55 -20.20
N MET A 130 -5.99 -8.04 -20.39
CA MET A 130 -5.74 -9.33 -21.06
C MET A 130 -6.03 -10.56 -20.19
N ALA A 131 -6.11 -10.41 -18.87
CA ALA A 131 -6.42 -11.51 -17.94
C ALA A 131 -7.53 -11.11 -16.96
N PRO A 132 -8.38 -12.08 -16.51
CA PRO A 132 -9.33 -11.84 -15.43
C PRO A 132 -8.60 -11.35 -14.16
N GLY A 133 -9.24 -10.39 -13.47
CA GLY A 133 -8.66 -9.76 -12.27
C GLY A 133 -7.65 -8.65 -12.57
N SER A 134 -7.40 -8.35 -13.86
CA SER A 134 -6.58 -7.21 -14.30
C SER A 134 -5.14 -7.16 -13.74
N MET A 135 -4.60 -8.34 -13.37
CA MET A 135 -3.23 -8.50 -12.87
C MET A 135 -2.45 -9.57 -13.64
N PRO A 136 -2.26 -9.40 -14.97
CA PRO A 136 -1.52 -10.36 -15.77
C PRO A 136 -0.02 -10.30 -15.48
N ALA A 137 0.59 -11.44 -15.15
CA ALA A 137 2.03 -11.52 -14.90
C ALA A 137 2.89 -11.23 -16.14
N GLY A 138 2.33 -11.38 -17.34
CA GLY A 138 3.05 -11.21 -18.60
C GLY A 138 2.78 -9.88 -19.32
N ALA A 139 2.16 -8.90 -18.67
CA ALA A 139 1.93 -7.58 -19.27
C ALA A 139 3.24 -6.86 -19.59
N ARG A 140 3.27 -6.16 -20.73
CA ARG A 140 4.42 -5.39 -21.23
C ARG A 140 4.07 -3.93 -21.51
N ASP A 141 2.81 -3.60 -21.47
CA ASP A 141 2.30 -2.24 -21.50
C ASP A 141 1.02 -2.13 -20.67
N VAL A 142 0.71 -0.93 -20.21
CA VAL A 142 -0.42 -0.65 -19.32
C VAL A 142 -1.78 -0.98 -19.95
N GLN A 143 -1.92 -0.97 -21.28
CA GLN A 143 -3.17 -1.30 -21.96
C GLN A 143 -3.51 -2.79 -21.83
N GLN A 144 -2.53 -3.65 -21.60
CA GLN A 144 -2.76 -5.07 -21.34
C GLN A 144 -3.29 -5.32 -19.92
N GLU A 145 -3.05 -4.40 -18.99
CA GLU A 145 -3.45 -4.50 -17.59
C GLU A 145 -4.92 -4.12 -17.35
N GLY A 146 -5.51 -3.25 -18.19
CA GLY A 146 -6.91 -2.87 -18.05
C GLY A 146 -7.28 -1.56 -18.76
N LEU A 147 -8.47 -1.08 -18.43
CA LEU A 147 -8.96 0.23 -18.87
C LEU A 147 -8.24 1.32 -18.09
N ARG A 148 -7.44 2.12 -18.79
CA ARG A 148 -6.80 3.31 -18.22
C ARG A 148 -7.74 4.51 -18.31
N VAL A 149 -8.10 5.08 -17.17
CA VAL A 149 -9.00 6.22 -17.03
C VAL A 149 -8.22 7.41 -16.47
N PRO A 150 -7.89 8.42 -17.31
CA PRO A 150 -7.37 9.68 -16.79
C PRO A 150 -8.47 10.39 -15.98
N PRO A 151 -8.16 11.46 -15.20
CA PRO A 151 -9.20 12.16 -14.45
C PRO A 151 -10.37 12.59 -15.36
N VAL A 152 -11.54 11.94 -15.21
CA VAL A 152 -12.78 12.24 -15.95
C VAL A 152 -13.92 12.47 -14.97
N ARG A 153 -14.88 13.32 -15.28
CA ARG A 153 -16.05 13.54 -14.42
C ARG A 153 -17.03 12.39 -14.56
N LEU A 154 -17.12 11.56 -13.51
CA LEU A 154 -18.14 10.52 -13.37
C LEU A 154 -19.50 11.12 -13.01
N VAL A 155 -19.49 12.18 -12.17
CA VAL A 155 -20.66 12.98 -11.84
C VAL A 155 -20.43 14.39 -12.35
N VAL A 156 -21.43 14.99 -12.97
CA VAL A 156 -21.42 16.35 -13.51
C VAL A 156 -22.67 17.06 -13.00
N ASP A 157 -22.49 18.19 -12.32
CA ASP A 157 -23.61 18.95 -11.72
C ASP A 157 -24.58 18.06 -10.90
N GLY A 158 -24.05 17.11 -10.12
CA GLY A 158 -24.82 16.18 -9.27
C GLY A 158 -25.42 14.97 -9.99
N GLU A 159 -25.26 14.85 -11.31
CA GLU A 159 -25.85 13.76 -12.09
C GLU A 159 -24.75 12.82 -12.66
N VAL A 160 -24.97 11.49 -12.51
CA VAL A 160 -24.04 10.49 -13.06
C VAL A 160 -23.98 10.59 -14.58
N SER A 161 -22.80 10.80 -15.15
CA SER A 161 -22.56 10.78 -16.58
C SER A 161 -22.87 9.39 -17.18
N ALA A 162 -23.95 9.28 -17.94
CA ALA A 162 -24.34 8.04 -18.57
C ALA A 162 -23.29 7.51 -19.56
N ASP A 163 -22.59 8.42 -20.24
CA ASP A 163 -21.55 8.07 -21.22
C ASP A 163 -20.32 7.50 -20.53
N VAL A 164 -19.80 8.16 -19.49
CA VAL A 164 -18.64 7.67 -18.73
C VAL A 164 -18.95 6.34 -18.06
N ARG A 165 -20.12 6.23 -17.41
CA ARG A 165 -20.57 4.97 -16.82
C ARG A 165 -20.61 3.85 -17.86
N SER A 166 -21.23 4.08 -19.01
CA SER A 166 -21.37 3.09 -20.07
C SER A 166 -20.00 2.68 -20.63
N LEU A 167 -19.10 3.65 -20.82
CA LEU A 167 -17.74 3.38 -21.28
C LEU A 167 -16.97 2.48 -20.29
N VAL A 168 -16.99 2.82 -18.99
CA VAL A 168 -16.31 2.04 -17.97
C VAL A 168 -16.87 0.63 -17.90
N LEU A 169 -18.21 0.49 -17.78
CA LEU A 169 -18.85 -0.81 -17.60
C LEU A 169 -18.77 -1.73 -18.84
N ALA A 170 -18.62 -1.18 -20.04
CA ALA A 170 -18.40 -1.95 -21.25
C ALA A 170 -17.01 -2.60 -21.34
N ASN A 171 -16.03 -2.13 -20.55
CA ASN A 171 -14.64 -2.57 -20.60
C ASN A 171 -14.20 -3.44 -19.41
N VAL A 172 -15.10 -3.74 -18.48
CA VAL A 172 -14.81 -4.53 -17.28
C VAL A 172 -15.61 -5.83 -17.27
N ARG A 173 -15.12 -6.83 -16.53
CA ARG A 173 -15.88 -8.06 -16.24
C ARG A 173 -16.78 -7.82 -15.03
N ASN A 174 -17.95 -8.49 -14.98
CA ASN A 174 -18.96 -8.32 -13.93
C ASN A 174 -19.36 -6.85 -13.70
N PRO A 175 -19.91 -6.16 -14.73
CA PRO A 175 -20.17 -4.72 -14.69
C PRO A 175 -21.14 -4.30 -13.56
N ASP A 176 -22.07 -5.17 -13.16
CA ASP A 176 -23.03 -4.86 -12.08
C ASP A 176 -22.32 -4.77 -10.71
N GLU A 177 -21.36 -5.63 -10.45
CA GLU A 177 -20.50 -5.58 -9.26
C GLU A 177 -19.66 -4.30 -9.26
N ARG A 178 -19.00 -4.00 -10.38
CA ARG A 178 -18.14 -2.79 -10.52
C ARG A 178 -18.94 -1.52 -10.29
N TRP A 179 -20.16 -1.48 -10.81
CA TRP A 179 -21.05 -0.35 -10.57
C TRP A 179 -21.50 -0.26 -9.11
N ALA A 180 -21.73 -1.39 -8.45
CA ALA A 180 -22.08 -1.42 -7.02
C ALA A 180 -20.92 -0.88 -6.16
N ASP A 181 -19.68 -1.26 -6.45
CA ASP A 181 -18.48 -0.75 -5.75
C ASP A 181 -18.28 0.76 -5.97
N LEU A 182 -18.45 1.27 -7.21
CA LEU A 182 -18.42 2.71 -7.50
C LEU A 182 -19.50 3.49 -6.73
N ARG A 183 -20.72 2.94 -6.61
CA ARG A 183 -21.78 3.57 -5.79
C ARG A 183 -21.44 3.60 -4.31
N ALA A 184 -20.75 2.58 -3.80
CA ALA A 184 -20.28 2.57 -2.42
C ALA A 184 -19.23 3.66 -2.16
N GLN A 185 -18.32 3.89 -3.12
CA GLN A 185 -17.37 5.01 -3.06
C GLN A 185 -18.11 6.36 -3.08
N LEU A 186 -19.09 6.56 -3.96
CA LEU A 186 -19.93 7.78 -3.98
C LEU A 186 -20.65 7.98 -2.64
N ALA A 187 -21.23 6.94 -2.06
CA ALA A 187 -21.89 7.04 -0.75
C ALA A 187 -20.93 7.39 0.39
N ALA A 188 -19.67 6.98 0.30
CA ALA A 188 -18.63 7.40 1.24
C ALA A 188 -18.34 8.91 1.11
N HIS A 189 -18.33 9.46 -0.10
CA HIS A 189 -18.17 10.90 -0.33
C HIS A 189 -19.38 11.72 0.18
N ASP A 190 -20.62 11.23 -0.03
CA ASP A 190 -21.81 11.84 0.58
C ASP A 190 -21.73 11.86 2.13
N ARG A 191 -21.05 10.88 2.72
CA ARG A 191 -20.82 10.87 4.17
C ARG A 191 -19.85 11.97 4.58
N ALA A 192 -18.76 12.15 3.86
CA ALA A 192 -17.78 13.21 4.10
C ALA A 192 -18.44 14.60 4.01
N GLU A 193 -19.23 14.85 2.97
CA GLU A 193 -19.92 16.12 2.78
C GLU A 193 -20.78 16.49 3.99
N ARG A 194 -21.64 15.56 4.45
CA ARG A 194 -22.48 15.77 5.64
C ARG A 194 -21.65 16.07 6.88
N ARG A 195 -20.55 15.38 7.10
CA ARG A 195 -19.70 15.56 8.29
C ARG A 195 -18.91 16.88 8.24
N ILE A 196 -18.43 17.28 7.07
CA ILE A 196 -17.76 18.59 6.91
C ILE A 196 -18.76 19.73 7.07
N ALA A 197 -20.01 19.59 6.60
CA ALA A 197 -21.07 20.55 6.87
C ALA A 197 -21.35 20.71 8.39
N ASP A 198 -21.38 19.60 9.15
CA ASP A 198 -21.50 19.62 10.61
C ASP A 198 -20.30 20.36 11.28
N LEU A 199 -19.09 20.15 10.75
CA LEU A 199 -17.89 20.87 11.22
C LEU A 199 -17.97 22.36 10.89
N ARG A 200 -18.39 22.74 9.68
CA ARG A 200 -18.62 24.14 9.28
C ARG A 200 -19.63 24.82 10.19
N ALA A 201 -20.73 24.14 10.49
CA ALA A 201 -21.74 24.66 11.42
C ALA A 201 -21.20 24.86 12.86
N SER A 202 -20.27 24.00 13.28
CA SER A 202 -19.68 24.04 14.64
C SER A 202 -18.57 25.09 14.79
N TYR A 203 -17.70 25.22 13.76
CA TYR A 203 -16.48 26.03 13.82
C TYR A 203 -16.59 27.35 13.03
N GLY A 204 -17.57 27.50 12.13
CA GLY A 204 -17.73 28.71 11.30
C GLY A 204 -16.50 28.99 10.45
N GLU A 205 -16.07 30.24 10.40
CA GLU A 205 -14.89 30.71 9.67
C GLU A 205 -13.57 30.11 10.22
N ARG A 206 -13.56 29.59 11.46
CA ARG A 206 -12.37 28.97 12.06
C ARG A 206 -12.10 27.54 11.55
N LEU A 207 -12.92 27.02 10.66
CA LEU A 207 -12.72 25.66 10.10
C LEU A 207 -11.35 25.55 9.39
N THR A 208 -11.03 26.53 8.55
CA THR A 208 -9.75 26.57 7.82
C THR A 208 -8.55 26.85 8.71
N ASP A 209 -8.69 27.71 9.74
CA ASP A 209 -7.64 27.90 10.76
C ASP A 209 -7.32 26.58 11.48
N GLY A 210 -8.34 25.72 11.68
CA GLY A 210 -8.19 24.40 12.25
C GLY A 210 -7.42 23.44 11.35
N TYR A 211 -7.57 23.53 10.04
CA TYR A 211 -6.80 22.72 9.07
C TYR A 211 -5.31 23.04 9.16
N ASP A 212 -4.96 24.33 9.13
CA ASP A 212 -3.57 24.77 9.29
C ASP A 212 -2.98 24.28 10.62
N ALA A 213 -3.73 24.43 11.73
CA ALA A 213 -3.26 24.02 13.04
C ALA A 213 -3.00 22.50 13.15
N VAL A 214 -3.80 21.65 12.51
CA VAL A 214 -3.60 20.19 12.50
C VAL A 214 -2.37 19.81 11.68
N ILE A 215 -2.17 20.45 10.52
CA ILE A 215 -0.99 20.21 9.66
C ILE A 215 0.28 20.66 10.38
N ASP A 216 0.28 21.87 10.97
CA ASP A 216 1.44 22.39 11.71
C ASP A 216 1.78 21.51 12.92
N TYR A 217 0.80 21.02 13.66
CA TYR A 217 1.00 20.09 14.77
C TYR A 217 1.72 18.81 14.35
N SER A 218 1.28 18.18 13.26
CA SER A 218 1.93 16.97 12.76
C SER A 218 3.35 17.25 12.26
N ARG A 219 3.53 18.40 11.59
CA ARG A 219 4.84 18.84 11.11
C ARG A 219 5.83 19.06 12.26
N GLU A 220 5.42 19.78 13.31
CA GLU A 220 6.29 20.02 14.48
C GLU A 220 6.72 18.72 15.15
N ARG A 221 5.77 17.77 15.33
CA ARG A 221 6.10 16.45 15.90
C ARG A 221 7.02 15.64 15.02
N PHE A 222 6.79 15.62 13.71
CA PHE A 222 7.62 14.89 12.78
C PHE A 222 9.05 15.47 12.70
N LEU A 223 9.19 16.80 12.71
CA LEU A 223 10.50 17.46 12.78
C LEU A 223 11.27 17.10 14.05
N ALA A 224 10.58 16.98 15.19
CA ALA A 224 11.21 16.53 16.43
C ALA A 224 11.73 15.09 16.36
N GLU A 225 11.06 14.21 15.63
CA GLU A 225 11.55 12.84 15.35
C GLU A 225 12.74 12.84 14.38
N LEU A 226 12.75 13.72 13.37
CA LEU A 226 13.90 13.87 12.47
C LEU A 226 15.15 14.40 13.20
N ASP A 227 15.00 15.38 14.10
CA ASP A 227 16.09 15.92 14.92
C ASP A 227 16.71 14.85 15.84
N ALA A 228 15.94 13.81 16.19
CA ALA A 228 16.46 12.68 16.97
C ALA A 228 17.27 11.67 16.14
N LEU A 229 17.21 11.72 14.81
CA LEU A 229 18.00 10.88 13.93
C LEU A 229 19.37 11.53 13.67
N PRO A 230 20.46 10.75 13.63
CA PRO A 230 21.77 11.31 13.28
C PRO A 230 21.79 11.88 11.86
N ASN A 231 22.25 13.14 11.72
CA ASN A 231 22.48 13.73 10.41
C ASN A 231 23.52 12.92 9.63
N GLY A 232 23.25 12.71 8.35
CA GLY A 232 24.16 11.92 7.51
C GLY A 232 23.54 11.46 6.20
N THR A 233 24.34 10.72 5.45
CA THR A 233 23.94 10.09 4.20
C THR A 233 24.05 8.57 4.36
N TYR A 234 22.96 7.87 4.10
CA TYR A 234 22.80 6.44 4.28
C TYR A 234 22.40 5.81 2.95
N THR A 235 23.06 4.73 2.56
CA THR A 235 22.83 4.08 1.26
C THR A 235 22.52 2.62 1.44
N ALA A 236 21.65 2.10 0.60
CA ALA A 236 21.38 0.67 0.49
C ALA A 236 21.01 0.29 -0.94
N SER A 237 21.10 -1.01 -1.24
CA SER A 237 20.66 -1.58 -2.51
C SER A 237 20.08 -2.97 -2.32
N ASP A 238 19.14 -3.33 -3.18
CA ASP A 238 18.57 -4.67 -3.33
C ASP A 238 18.13 -4.86 -4.79
N CYS A 239 17.57 -6.02 -5.15
CA CYS A 239 17.05 -6.26 -6.49
C CYS A 239 15.72 -7.02 -6.43
N LEU A 240 14.89 -6.84 -7.45
CA LEU A 240 13.78 -7.75 -7.73
C LEU A 240 14.32 -9.03 -8.38
N ASP A 241 13.66 -10.17 -8.13
CA ASP A 241 14.05 -11.46 -8.69
C ASP A 241 14.04 -11.43 -10.23
N ASP A 242 12.96 -10.92 -10.82
CA ASP A 242 12.77 -10.77 -12.27
C ASP A 242 11.67 -9.75 -12.60
N ASP A 243 11.52 -9.41 -13.89
CA ASP A 243 10.46 -8.53 -14.40
C ASP A 243 9.28 -9.28 -15.02
N GLY A 244 9.27 -10.62 -15.02
CA GLY A 244 8.28 -11.44 -15.71
C GLY A 244 8.43 -11.46 -17.25
N ALA A 245 9.40 -10.73 -17.81
CA ALA A 245 9.61 -10.57 -19.25
C ALA A 245 11.00 -10.99 -19.74
N GLY A 246 11.86 -11.45 -18.82
CA GLY A 246 13.19 -12.01 -19.11
C GLY A 246 14.36 -11.24 -18.51
N THR A 247 14.13 -10.08 -17.88
CA THR A 247 15.16 -9.38 -17.10
C THR A 247 15.18 -9.94 -15.69
N THR A 248 16.36 -10.31 -15.18
CA THR A 248 16.55 -10.81 -13.81
C THR A 248 17.43 -9.86 -13.00
N ASP A 249 17.38 -9.98 -11.67
CA ASP A 249 18.21 -9.20 -10.75
C ASP A 249 18.09 -7.68 -11.00
N VAL A 250 16.83 -7.17 -11.08
CA VAL A 250 16.55 -5.76 -11.41
C VAL A 250 16.91 -4.87 -10.22
N PRO A 251 17.99 -4.05 -10.30
CA PRO A 251 18.52 -3.34 -9.14
C PRO A 251 17.66 -2.14 -8.74
N ILE A 252 17.57 -1.95 -7.42
CA ILE A 252 17.03 -0.74 -6.77
C ILE A 252 18.10 -0.22 -5.82
N GLU A 253 18.47 1.05 -5.98
CA GLU A 253 19.42 1.74 -5.14
C GLU A 253 18.75 2.93 -4.46
N VAL A 254 19.12 3.22 -3.21
CA VAL A 254 18.60 4.36 -2.46
C VAL A 254 19.73 5.08 -1.71
N THR A 255 19.64 6.40 -1.70
CA THR A 255 20.39 7.29 -0.85
C THR A 255 19.41 8.09 0.01
N VAL A 256 19.49 7.91 1.34
CA VAL A 256 18.71 8.68 2.31
C VAL A 256 19.64 9.72 2.95
N THR A 257 19.27 10.99 2.86
CA THR A 257 20.00 12.10 3.49
C THR A 257 19.15 12.68 4.60
N VAL A 258 19.62 12.61 5.84
CA VAL A 258 18.97 13.19 7.03
C VAL A 258 19.68 14.50 7.37
N GLU A 259 18.92 15.57 7.45
CA GLU A 259 19.33 16.90 7.91
C GLU A 259 18.35 17.36 9.00
N ASP A 260 18.73 18.37 9.82
CA ASP A 260 17.97 18.77 11.02
C ASP A 260 16.46 18.98 10.78
N ASP A 261 16.08 19.52 9.61
CA ASP A 261 14.70 19.92 9.31
C ASP A 261 14.11 19.25 8.05
N ARG A 262 14.84 18.31 7.45
CA ARG A 262 14.41 17.64 6.20
C ARG A 262 15.06 16.28 6.00
N LEU A 263 14.36 15.46 5.23
CA LEU A 263 14.84 14.15 4.81
C LEU A 263 14.69 14.01 3.29
N GLY A 264 15.80 13.73 2.61
CA GLY A 264 15.84 13.45 1.17
C GLY A 264 15.99 11.96 0.91
N VAL A 265 15.18 11.41 0.01
CA VAL A 265 15.29 10.03 -0.47
C VAL A 265 15.47 10.06 -1.98
N ASP A 266 16.64 9.68 -2.45
CA ASP A 266 17.04 9.69 -3.87
C ASP A 266 17.29 8.26 -4.34
N PHE A 267 16.62 7.86 -5.41
CA PHE A 267 16.74 6.56 -6.06
C PHE A 267 17.62 6.57 -7.32
N ALA A 268 18.50 7.56 -7.44
CA ALA A 268 19.51 7.57 -8.50
C ALA A 268 20.39 6.29 -8.43
N GLY A 269 20.63 5.65 -9.58
CA GLY A 269 21.30 4.35 -9.67
C GLY A 269 20.35 3.15 -9.82
N THR A 270 19.07 3.31 -9.51
CA THR A 270 18.03 2.30 -9.81
C THR A 270 17.95 2.01 -11.32
N ALA A 271 17.61 0.78 -11.69
CA ALA A 271 17.43 0.35 -13.07
C ALA A 271 16.55 1.31 -13.91
N GLU A 272 16.80 1.37 -15.21
CA GLU A 272 15.84 1.94 -16.17
C GLU A 272 14.52 1.15 -16.11
N GLN A 273 13.42 1.75 -16.62
CA GLN A 273 12.15 1.04 -16.74
C GLN A 273 12.33 -0.25 -17.53
N VAL A 274 11.71 -1.34 -17.07
CA VAL A 274 11.84 -2.68 -17.63
C VAL A 274 10.66 -3.04 -18.53
N PRO A 275 10.83 -4.02 -19.45
CA PRO A 275 9.74 -4.48 -20.31
C PRO A 275 8.58 -5.13 -19.58
N GLY A 276 8.81 -5.71 -18.38
CA GLY A 276 7.79 -6.36 -17.58
C GLY A 276 6.96 -5.40 -16.74
N ASN A 277 6.05 -5.92 -15.95
CA ASN A 277 5.03 -5.14 -15.23
C ASN A 277 5.43 -4.66 -13.82
N VAL A 278 6.71 -4.77 -13.47
CA VAL A 278 7.22 -4.40 -12.14
C VAL A 278 7.64 -2.93 -12.02
N ASN A 279 7.42 -2.12 -13.05
CA ASN A 279 7.67 -0.68 -12.94
C ASN A 279 6.70 -0.04 -11.94
N ALA A 280 7.19 0.81 -11.06
CA ALA A 280 6.38 1.46 -10.03
C ALA A 280 6.24 2.97 -10.29
N PRO A 281 5.03 3.52 -10.39
CA PRO A 281 4.83 4.97 -10.46
C PRO A 281 5.42 5.67 -9.22
N LEU A 282 5.89 6.89 -9.37
CA LEU A 282 6.52 7.66 -8.28
C LEU A 282 5.57 7.80 -7.05
N SER A 283 4.26 7.85 -7.27
CA SER A 283 3.25 7.86 -6.21
C SER A 283 3.31 6.62 -5.30
N VAL A 284 3.60 5.45 -5.88
CA VAL A 284 3.80 4.19 -5.14
C VAL A 284 5.10 4.22 -4.34
N VAL A 285 6.16 4.78 -4.94
CA VAL A 285 7.47 4.95 -4.28
C VAL A 285 7.35 5.88 -3.08
N LYS A 286 6.64 7.02 -3.22
CA LYS A 286 6.32 7.92 -2.10
C LYS A 286 5.59 7.19 -0.97
N SER A 287 4.58 6.35 -1.31
CA SER A 287 3.86 5.55 -0.30
C SER A 287 4.80 4.64 0.48
N ALA A 288 5.73 3.96 -0.19
CA ALA A 288 6.69 3.07 0.46
C ALA A 288 7.66 3.83 1.38
N VAL A 289 8.14 4.99 0.94
CA VAL A 289 8.99 5.87 1.77
C VAL A 289 8.23 6.35 3.01
N TYR A 290 7.00 6.85 2.85
CA TYR A 290 6.18 7.35 3.96
C TYR A 290 5.83 6.23 4.94
N TYR A 291 5.54 5.01 4.45
CA TYR A 291 5.36 3.84 5.30
C TYR A 291 6.58 3.58 6.19
N VAL A 292 7.79 3.56 5.59
CA VAL A 292 9.03 3.33 6.35
C VAL A 292 9.26 4.42 7.38
N LEU A 293 9.12 5.68 7.00
CA LEU A 293 9.31 6.80 7.91
C LEU A 293 8.35 6.74 9.10
N ARG A 294 7.06 6.46 8.86
CA ARG A 294 6.08 6.26 9.93
C ARG A 294 6.40 5.06 10.83
N SER A 295 7.04 4.03 10.28
CA SER A 295 7.43 2.85 11.06
C SER A 295 8.63 3.10 11.97
N VAL A 296 9.46 4.09 11.67
CA VAL A 296 10.66 4.44 12.45
C VAL A 296 10.51 5.74 13.26
N THR A 297 9.36 6.41 13.18
CA THR A 297 9.01 7.60 13.96
C THR A 297 7.88 7.29 14.95
N ASP A 298 7.48 8.26 15.76
CA ASP A 298 6.38 8.11 16.71
C ASP A 298 5.06 7.77 15.98
N PRO A 299 4.44 6.60 16.25
CA PRO A 299 3.20 6.17 15.60
C PRO A 299 1.99 7.06 15.87
N ASP A 300 2.03 7.85 16.96
CA ASP A 300 0.94 8.75 17.35
C ASP A 300 0.94 10.08 16.58
N ILE A 301 1.87 10.31 15.66
CA ILE A 301 1.85 11.47 14.77
C ILE A 301 0.73 11.28 13.74
N PRO A 302 -0.25 12.21 13.63
CA PRO A 302 -1.33 12.08 12.66
C PRO A 302 -0.81 12.04 11.22
N PRO A 303 -1.28 11.06 10.39
CA PRO A 303 -0.84 10.94 9.01
C PRO A 303 -1.53 11.99 8.14
N ASN A 304 -0.90 13.15 7.98
CA ASN A 304 -1.38 14.23 7.12
C ASN A 304 -0.22 14.95 6.43
N GLU A 305 -0.50 16.01 5.69
CA GLU A 305 0.48 16.80 4.93
C GLU A 305 1.68 17.22 5.78
N GLY A 306 1.48 17.52 7.07
CA GLY A 306 2.56 17.94 7.98
C GLY A 306 3.69 16.93 8.12
N CYS A 307 3.39 15.62 8.04
CA CYS A 307 4.39 14.56 8.07
C CYS A 307 5.21 14.46 6.77
N TYR A 308 4.66 14.92 5.65
CA TYR A 308 5.23 14.68 4.33
C TYR A 308 5.99 15.88 3.78
N VAL A 309 5.62 17.10 4.18
CA VAL A 309 6.30 18.34 3.75
C VAL A 309 7.82 18.33 3.99
N PRO A 310 8.35 17.82 5.12
CA PRO A 310 9.78 17.75 5.32
C PRO A 310 10.51 16.67 4.52
N VAL A 311 9.77 15.86 3.73
CA VAL A 311 10.32 14.70 3.01
C VAL A 311 10.32 14.95 1.51
N THR A 312 11.48 14.81 0.87
CA THR A 312 11.59 14.80 -0.59
C THR A 312 11.86 13.38 -1.08
N VAL A 313 11.17 12.97 -2.15
CA VAL A 313 11.36 11.66 -2.77
C VAL A 313 11.59 11.84 -4.26
N ASP A 314 12.78 11.48 -4.72
CA ASP A 314 13.22 11.64 -6.09
C ASP A 314 13.58 10.29 -6.74
N ALA A 315 13.15 10.08 -7.97
CA ALA A 315 13.57 8.97 -8.81
C ALA A 315 13.74 9.45 -10.26
N PRO A 316 14.80 9.03 -10.97
CA PRO A 316 15.04 9.46 -12.34
C PRO A 316 13.87 9.16 -13.26
N ALA A 317 13.45 10.12 -14.09
CA ALA A 317 12.40 9.90 -15.08
C ALA A 317 12.81 8.79 -16.08
N GLY A 318 11.91 7.86 -16.35
CA GLY A 318 12.18 6.69 -17.19
C GLY A 318 12.90 5.55 -16.45
N SER A 319 13.08 5.65 -15.13
CA SER A 319 13.55 4.53 -14.31
C SER A 319 12.41 3.57 -13.93
N LEU A 320 12.76 2.42 -13.36
CA LEU A 320 11.86 1.44 -12.75
C LEU A 320 10.87 2.09 -11.77
N LEU A 321 11.30 3.13 -11.05
CA LEU A 321 10.57 3.80 -9.98
C LEU A 321 9.92 5.14 -10.38
N ASN A 322 10.04 5.51 -11.65
CA ASN A 322 9.37 6.67 -12.25
C ASN A 322 9.19 6.45 -13.76
N PRO A 323 8.46 5.37 -14.15
CA PRO A 323 8.33 5.00 -15.54
C PRO A 323 7.43 5.97 -16.33
N GLY A 324 7.71 6.06 -17.62
CA GLY A 324 6.84 6.76 -18.56
C GLY A 324 5.89 5.80 -19.30
N PRO A 325 4.76 6.31 -19.83
CA PRO A 325 3.87 5.47 -20.63
C PRO A 325 4.60 4.97 -21.91
N PRO A 326 4.28 3.76 -22.38
CA PRO A 326 3.20 2.86 -21.98
C PRO A 326 3.61 1.77 -20.97
N ALA A 327 4.60 1.98 -20.12
CA ALA A 327 5.12 0.96 -19.21
C ALA A 327 4.01 0.23 -18.43
N ALA A 328 4.12 -1.08 -18.33
CA ALA A 328 3.28 -1.90 -17.46
C ALA A 328 3.70 -1.71 -15.99
N VAL A 329 2.73 -1.62 -15.06
CA VAL A 329 2.98 -1.18 -13.68
C VAL A 329 2.26 -2.00 -12.62
N VAL A 330 1.44 -2.98 -12.99
CA VAL A 330 0.58 -3.69 -12.02
C VAL A 330 1.39 -4.42 -10.96
N GLY A 331 2.49 -5.06 -11.34
CA GLY A 331 3.43 -5.70 -10.40
C GLY A 331 4.25 -4.70 -9.58
N GLY A 332 4.43 -3.48 -10.09
CA GLY A 332 5.13 -2.40 -9.40
C GLY A 332 4.42 -1.97 -8.12
N ASN A 333 3.09 -1.86 -8.17
CA ASN A 333 2.27 -1.50 -7.01
C ASN A 333 2.35 -2.54 -5.89
N VAL A 334 2.49 -3.82 -6.21
CA VAL A 334 2.40 -4.91 -5.25
C VAL A 334 3.76 -5.53 -4.87
N GLU A 335 4.74 -5.58 -5.79
CA GLU A 335 6.02 -6.23 -5.54
C GLU A 335 7.18 -5.24 -5.42
N THR A 336 7.28 -4.28 -6.35
CA THR A 336 8.35 -3.26 -6.29
C THR A 336 8.18 -2.35 -5.09
N SER A 337 6.94 -2.02 -4.70
CA SER A 337 6.66 -1.26 -3.48
C SER A 337 7.25 -1.90 -2.22
N GLN A 338 7.13 -3.22 -2.09
CA GLN A 338 7.73 -4.00 -1.00
C GLN A 338 9.26 -3.87 -1.01
N ARG A 339 9.88 -3.97 -2.20
CA ARG A 339 11.34 -3.84 -2.31
C ARG A 339 11.83 -2.43 -2.03
N VAL A 340 11.07 -1.40 -2.43
CA VAL A 340 11.37 0.00 -2.07
C VAL A 340 11.34 0.18 -0.55
N ALA A 341 10.32 -0.35 0.13
CA ALA A 341 10.27 -0.30 1.60
C ALA A 341 11.48 -1.01 2.23
N ASP A 342 11.83 -2.21 1.75
CA ASP A 342 12.98 -3.00 2.24
C ASP A 342 14.31 -2.22 2.11
N VAL A 343 14.57 -1.57 0.96
CA VAL A 343 15.84 -0.84 0.78
C VAL A 343 15.89 0.45 1.58
N VAL A 344 14.76 1.13 1.79
CA VAL A 344 14.72 2.34 2.65
C VAL A 344 14.93 1.96 4.12
N PHE A 345 14.32 0.88 4.62
CA PHE A 345 14.63 0.33 5.94
C PHE A 345 16.12 0.00 6.07
N ALA A 346 16.69 -0.70 5.08
CA ALA A 346 18.10 -1.07 5.10
C ALA A 346 19.03 0.15 5.14
N ALA A 347 18.71 1.23 4.43
CA ALA A 347 19.45 2.48 4.49
C ALA A 347 19.37 3.13 5.89
N LEU A 348 18.18 3.15 6.49
CA LEU A 348 17.96 3.75 7.81
C LEU A 348 18.45 2.87 8.98
N ALA A 349 18.83 1.62 8.76
CA ALA A 349 19.27 0.72 9.83
C ALA A 349 20.47 1.26 10.63
N ALA A 350 21.36 2.03 10.00
CA ALA A 350 22.49 2.67 10.69
C ALA A 350 22.10 3.95 11.45
N ALA A 351 21.03 4.65 11.01
CA ALA A 351 20.53 5.86 11.65
C ALA A 351 19.57 5.54 12.82
N ALA A 352 18.81 4.44 12.72
CA ALA A 352 17.80 4.04 13.71
C ALA A 352 17.90 2.53 14.04
N PRO A 353 19.04 2.03 14.57
CA PRO A 353 19.30 0.60 14.77
C PRO A 353 18.30 -0.05 15.74
N ASP A 354 17.73 0.72 16.67
CA ASP A 354 16.77 0.24 17.67
C ASP A 354 15.32 0.28 17.16
N ARG A 355 15.06 0.74 15.93
CA ARG A 355 13.73 0.92 15.35
C ARG A 355 13.54 0.12 14.06
N VAL A 356 14.62 -0.19 13.32
CA VAL A 356 14.56 -0.88 12.02
C VAL A 356 14.51 -2.40 12.22
N PRO A 357 13.48 -3.10 11.71
CA PRO A 357 13.41 -4.56 11.73
C PRO A 357 14.29 -5.20 10.66
N ALA A 358 14.54 -6.49 10.79
CA ALA A 358 15.06 -7.30 9.69
C ALA A 358 14.05 -7.40 8.54
N GLY A 359 14.46 -7.86 7.36
CA GLY A 359 13.60 -7.97 6.20
C GLY A 359 12.39 -8.88 6.44
N GLY A 360 11.19 -8.39 6.17
CA GLY A 360 9.98 -9.21 6.14
C GLY A 360 9.91 -10.04 4.86
N GLN A 361 8.79 -10.77 4.65
CA GLN A 361 8.59 -11.60 3.44
C GLN A 361 8.85 -10.87 2.11
N GLY A 362 8.78 -9.54 2.04
CA GLY A 362 9.17 -8.70 0.91
C GLY A 362 8.42 -8.94 -0.39
N THR A 363 7.19 -9.41 -0.31
CA THR A 363 6.29 -9.72 -1.43
C THR A 363 4.84 -9.74 -0.94
N MET A 364 3.88 -9.38 -1.78
CA MET A 364 2.45 -9.54 -1.46
C MET A 364 1.94 -10.95 -1.77
N ASN A 365 2.72 -11.77 -2.48
CA ASN A 365 2.32 -13.13 -2.89
C ASN A 365 0.94 -13.15 -3.56
N ASN A 366 0.78 -12.38 -4.63
CA ASN A 366 -0.50 -12.20 -5.30
C ASN A 366 -0.91 -13.47 -6.04
N LEU A 367 -2.12 -13.93 -5.75
CA LEU A 367 -2.82 -15.00 -6.46
C LEU A 367 -4.09 -14.44 -7.08
N VAL A 368 -4.22 -14.55 -8.38
CA VAL A 368 -5.47 -14.27 -9.10
C VAL A 368 -5.96 -15.56 -9.74
N VAL A 369 -7.22 -15.90 -9.53
CA VAL A 369 -7.90 -17.01 -10.22
C VAL A 369 -9.18 -16.47 -10.82
N GLY A 370 -9.36 -16.62 -12.14
CA GLY A 370 -10.54 -16.04 -12.76
C GLY A 370 -10.93 -16.71 -14.09
N SER A 371 -12.16 -16.44 -14.45
CA SER A 371 -12.78 -16.78 -15.73
C SER A 371 -13.70 -15.62 -16.15
N PRO A 372 -14.36 -15.66 -17.30
CA PRO A 372 -15.37 -14.67 -17.62
C PRO A 372 -16.51 -14.57 -16.59
N ALA A 373 -16.72 -15.60 -15.75
CA ALA A 373 -17.82 -15.68 -14.80
C ALA A 373 -17.47 -15.23 -13.38
N PHE A 374 -16.20 -15.26 -13.00
CA PHE A 374 -15.74 -14.86 -11.66
C PHE A 374 -14.28 -14.37 -11.69
N GLN A 375 -13.92 -13.52 -10.74
CA GLN A 375 -12.55 -13.09 -10.47
C GLN A 375 -12.31 -13.15 -8.97
N TYR A 376 -11.33 -13.93 -8.57
CA TYR A 376 -10.82 -14.03 -7.21
C TYR A 376 -9.39 -13.48 -7.16
N TYR A 377 -9.11 -12.61 -6.19
CA TYR A 377 -7.78 -12.07 -5.93
C TYR A 377 -7.45 -12.22 -4.45
N GLU A 378 -6.22 -12.63 -4.14
CA GLU A 378 -5.71 -12.78 -2.78
C GLU A 378 -4.25 -12.33 -2.71
N THR A 379 -3.91 -11.53 -1.69
CA THR A 379 -2.53 -11.37 -1.20
C THR A 379 -2.33 -12.31 -0.02
N ILE A 380 -1.18 -12.96 0.07
CA ILE A 380 -0.94 -13.98 1.07
C ILE A 380 0.16 -13.50 2.03
N GLY A 381 -0.11 -13.56 3.34
CA GLY A 381 0.83 -13.21 4.38
C GLY A 381 2.05 -14.13 4.41
N GLY A 382 3.07 -13.75 5.17
CA GLY A 382 4.28 -14.55 5.37
C GLY A 382 4.99 -14.20 6.66
N GLY A 383 6.30 -14.36 6.72
CA GLY A 383 7.07 -14.03 7.90
C GLY A 383 7.37 -12.54 8.01
N ALA A 384 7.09 -11.93 9.15
CA ALA A 384 7.63 -10.62 9.48
C ALA A 384 9.11 -10.74 9.86
N GLY A 385 9.92 -9.73 9.55
CA GLY A 385 11.29 -9.63 10.05
C GLY A 385 11.30 -9.50 11.57
N ALA A 386 12.32 -10.06 12.21
CA ALA A 386 12.55 -9.86 13.63
C ALA A 386 12.89 -8.40 13.93
N ARG A 387 12.46 -7.93 15.10
CA ARG A 387 12.75 -6.58 15.58
C ARG A 387 13.95 -6.57 16.51
N PRO A 388 14.53 -5.40 16.79
CA PRO A 388 15.61 -5.27 17.78
C PRO A 388 15.23 -5.80 19.17
N ASP A 389 13.94 -5.75 19.51
CA ASP A 389 13.35 -6.08 20.82
C ASP A 389 12.44 -7.34 20.83
N GLY A 390 12.33 -8.06 19.71
CA GLY A 390 11.43 -9.21 19.67
C GLY A 390 11.41 -10.00 18.37
N ASP A 391 10.87 -11.20 18.44
CA ASP A 391 10.71 -12.10 17.31
C ASP A 391 9.72 -11.53 16.26
N GLY A 392 9.92 -11.91 15.01
CA GLY A 392 9.00 -11.62 13.92
C GLY A 392 7.72 -12.44 14.03
N LEU A 393 6.58 -11.84 13.65
CA LEU A 393 5.30 -12.53 13.63
C LEU A 393 5.22 -13.49 12.44
N SER A 394 4.62 -14.66 12.65
CA SER A 394 4.44 -15.67 11.61
C SER A 394 3.10 -15.53 10.90
N GLY A 395 3.09 -15.70 9.57
CA GLY A 395 1.87 -15.78 8.78
C GLY A 395 1.06 -14.48 8.71
N VAL A 396 1.72 -13.32 8.73
CA VAL A 396 1.07 -12.00 8.75
C VAL A 396 1.32 -11.23 7.45
N GLN A 397 0.47 -10.24 7.18
CA GLN A 397 0.76 -9.25 6.15
C GLN A 397 1.91 -8.34 6.62
N VAL A 398 2.83 -7.99 5.72
CA VAL A 398 4.05 -7.24 6.03
C VAL A 398 4.27 -6.14 4.99
N GLY A 399 4.85 -5.03 5.42
CA GLY A 399 5.24 -3.93 4.52
C GLY A 399 4.04 -3.20 3.94
N MET A 400 3.95 -3.18 2.62
CA MET A 400 2.99 -2.37 1.88
C MET A 400 1.58 -2.98 1.80
N THR A 401 1.33 -4.10 2.47
CA THR A 401 0.04 -4.79 2.49
C THR A 401 -0.44 -5.07 3.91
N ASN A 402 -1.73 -4.94 4.13
CA ASN A 402 -2.40 -5.20 5.42
C ASN A 402 -3.83 -5.73 5.20
N THR A 403 -4.07 -6.39 4.07
CA THR A 403 -5.39 -6.91 3.74
C THR A 403 -5.78 -8.06 4.66
N LEU A 404 -7.06 -8.17 4.98
CA LEU A 404 -7.60 -9.31 5.69
C LEU A 404 -7.74 -10.53 4.77
N ASN A 405 -7.77 -11.72 5.34
CA ASN A 405 -8.03 -12.94 4.59
C ASN A 405 -9.53 -13.11 4.33
N THR A 406 -9.90 -13.59 3.14
CA THR A 406 -11.26 -14.09 2.92
C THR A 406 -11.45 -15.38 3.73
N PRO A 407 -12.46 -15.48 4.62
CA PRO A 407 -12.75 -16.73 5.33
C PRO A 407 -12.93 -17.89 4.34
N ILE A 408 -12.42 -19.08 4.71
CA ILE A 408 -12.44 -20.26 3.81
C ILE A 408 -13.86 -20.60 3.39
N GLU A 409 -14.82 -20.53 4.30
CA GLU A 409 -16.23 -20.80 4.04
C GLU A 409 -16.83 -19.80 3.04
N ALA A 410 -16.48 -18.53 3.16
CA ALA A 410 -16.92 -17.49 2.23
C ALA A 410 -16.28 -17.67 0.85
N LEU A 411 -14.99 -18.01 0.80
CA LEU A 411 -14.28 -18.32 -0.43
C LEU A 411 -14.92 -19.48 -1.18
N GLU A 412 -15.12 -20.62 -0.53
CA GLU A 412 -15.68 -21.83 -1.14
C GLU A 412 -17.17 -21.68 -1.52
N ALA A 413 -17.92 -20.81 -0.80
CA ALA A 413 -19.30 -20.53 -1.13
C ALA A 413 -19.46 -19.57 -2.32
N ALA A 414 -18.53 -18.60 -2.49
CA ALA A 414 -18.61 -17.56 -3.51
C ALA A 414 -17.90 -17.93 -4.81
N TYR A 415 -16.86 -18.78 -4.75
CA TYR A 415 -15.98 -19.09 -5.88
C TYR A 415 -15.88 -20.58 -6.12
N PRO A 416 -15.63 -21.03 -7.35
CA PRO A 416 -15.36 -22.44 -7.65
C PRO A 416 -13.93 -22.82 -7.26
N LEU A 417 -13.60 -22.63 -5.99
CA LEU A 417 -12.30 -22.90 -5.36
C LEU A 417 -12.51 -23.75 -4.12
N ARG A 418 -11.53 -24.59 -3.78
CA ARG A 418 -11.51 -25.35 -2.54
C ARG A 418 -10.15 -25.19 -1.86
N ALA A 419 -10.15 -24.84 -0.59
CA ALA A 419 -8.95 -24.74 0.22
C ALA A 419 -8.49 -26.15 0.67
N GLU A 420 -7.31 -26.55 0.25
CA GLU A 420 -6.70 -27.84 0.64
C GLU A 420 -5.78 -27.67 1.85
N THR A 421 -5.01 -26.58 1.90
CA THR A 421 -4.07 -26.30 2.98
C THR A 421 -4.02 -24.80 3.26
N TYR A 422 -4.07 -24.43 4.53
CA TYR A 422 -3.74 -23.12 5.05
C TYR A 422 -3.03 -23.29 6.40
N ALA A 423 -1.69 -23.22 6.39
CA ALA A 423 -0.86 -23.57 7.53
C ALA A 423 0.41 -22.72 7.58
N LEU A 424 1.05 -22.64 8.75
CA LEU A 424 2.38 -22.07 8.87
C LEU A 424 3.41 -22.96 8.17
N ARG A 425 4.39 -22.33 7.52
CA ARG A 425 5.57 -22.95 6.93
C ARG A 425 6.66 -22.98 8.00
N GLU A 426 6.53 -23.90 8.95
CA GLU A 426 7.44 -24.01 10.09
C GLU A 426 8.92 -24.08 9.67
N GLY A 427 9.77 -23.35 10.39
CA GLY A 427 11.22 -23.32 10.15
C GLY A 427 11.64 -22.41 8.99
N SER A 428 10.77 -21.58 8.43
CA SER A 428 11.12 -20.67 7.34
C SER A 428 11.64 -19.30 7.80
N GLY A 429 11.41 -18.90 9.05
CA GLY A 429 12.00 -17.69 9.64
C GLY A 429 13.50 -17.84 9.86
N GLY A 430 14.26 -16.77 9.64
CA GLY A 430 15.71 -16.71 9.86
C GLY A 430 16.07 -16.74 11.35
N ASP A 431 17.16 -17.43 11.71
CA ASP A 431 17.66 -17.49 13.07
C ASP A 431 18.33 -16.17 13.47
N GLY A 432 18.32 -15.83 14.76
CA GLY A 432 18.93 -14.63 15.33
C GLY A 432 18.77 -14.65 16.85
N ARG A 433 19.24 -13.61 17.53
CA ARG A 433 18.86 -13.37 18.93
C ARG A 433 17.34 -13.25 19.01
N HIS A 434 16.74 -12.58 18.04
CA HIS A 434 15.31 -12.60 17.75
C HIS A 434 15.08 -13.29 16.40
N ARG A 435 14.20 -14.29 16.39
CA ARG A 435 13.94 -15.09 15.21
C ARG A 435 12.93 -14.41 14.28
N GLY A 436 13.16 -14.46 12.97
CA GLY A 436 12.18 -14.07 11.97
C GLY A 436 10.92 -14.92 12.00
N GLY A 437 9.77 -14.36 11.63
CA GLY A 437 8.51 -15.06 11.56
C GLY A 437 8.48 -16.12 10.44
N ASP A 438 7.68 -17.16 10.62
CA ASP A 438 7.47 -18.19 9.60
C ASP A 438 6.49 -17.72 8.52
N GLY A 439 6.70 -18.16 7.29
CA GLY A 439 5.78 -18.00 6.16
C GLY A 439 4.53 -18.87 6.27
N LEU A 440 3.74 -18.88 5.20
CA LEU A 440 2.51 -19.66 5.05
C LEU A 440 2.61 -20.68 3.92
N ILE A 441 1.81 -21.71 4.02
CA ILE A 441 1.46 -22.64 2.96
C ILE A 441 0.00 -22.40 2.62
N ARG A 442 -0.28 -21.95 1.40
CA ARG A 442 -1.63 -21.77 0.86
C ARG A 442 -1.80 -22.66 -0.35
N GLU A 443 -2.74 -23.60 -0.29
CA GLU A 443 -3.03 -24.51 -1.40
C GLU A 443 -4.52 -24.53 -1.69
N LEU A 444 -4.87 -24.29 -2.97
CA LEU A 444 -6.23 -24.25 -3.49
C LEU A 444 -6.37 -25.23 -4.65
N THR A 445 -7.52 -25.93 -4.72
CA THR A 445 -7.97 -26.63 -5.94
C THR A 445 -8.94 -25.75 -6.71
N VAL A 446 -8.67 -25.55 -7.99
CA VAL A 446 -9.57 -24.85 -8.94
C VAL A 446 -10.61 -25.84 -9.44
N LEU A 447 -11.91 -25.57 -9.22
CA LEU A 447 -13.00 -26.53 -9.50
C LEU A 447 -13.62 -26.38 -10.90
N THR A 448 -13.18 -25.39 -11.68
CA THR A 448 -13.60 -25.16 -13.08
C THR A 448 -12.39 -24.70 -13.89
N ASP A 449 -12.49 -24.74 -15.20
CA ASP A 449 -11.44 -24.17 -16.07
C ASP A 449 -11.30 -22.67 -15.78
N ALA A 450 -10.07 -22.21 -15.57
CA ALA A 450 -9.77 -20.83 -15.18
C ALA A 450 -8.37 -20.39 -15.63
N THR A 451 -8.13 -19.09 -15.58
CA THR A 451 -6.80 -18.50 -15.66
C THR A 451 -6.26 -18.28 -14.26
N VAL A 452 -5.03 -18.72 -13.99
CA VAL A 452 -4.28 -18.45 -12.75
C VAL A 452 -3.15 -17.49 -13.09
N SER A 453 -3.07 -16.36 -12.38
CA SER A 453 -1.94 -15.45 -12.42
C SER A 453 -1.28 -15.39 -11.03
N LEU A 454 0.04 -15.54 -11.01
CA LEU A 454 0.90 -15.38 -9.84
C LEU A 454 1.84 -14.21 -10.08
N LEU A 455 1.87 -13.27 -9.13
CA LEU A 455 2.82 -12.17 -9.06
C LEU A 455 3.47 -12.22 -7.69
N THR A 456 4.71 -12.69 -7.64
CA THR A 456 5.42 -12.97 -6.38
C THR A 456 6.89 -12.61 -6.51
N GLU A 457 7.53 -12.33 -5.38
CA GLU A 457 8.95 -12.00 -5.23
C GLU A 457 9.59 -12.85 -4.12
N ARG A 458 10.87 -12.68 -3.87
CA ARG A 458 11.63 -13.42 -2.84
C ARG A 458 11.64 -14.94 -3.08
N ARG A 459 11.69 -15.35 -4.35
CA ARG A 459 11.87 -16.75 -4.76
C ARG A 459 13.33 -17.08 -5.04
N THR A 460 14.15 -16.06 -5.35
CA THR A 460 15.60 -16.14 -5.60
C THR A 460 16.37 -15.47 -4.47
N HIS A 461 16.04 -14.22 -4.16
CA HIS A 461 16.70 -13.44 -3.13
C HIS A 461 15.95 -13.53 -1.81
N PRO A 462 16.56 -14.07 -0.73
CA PRO A 462 15.87 -14.25 0.55
C PRO A 462 15.58 -12.91 1.25
N PRO A 463 14.56 -12.86 2.14
CA PRO A 463 14.42 -11.78 3.12
C PRO A 463 15.66 -11.70 4.01
N ARG A 464 16.28 -10.50 4.09
CA ARG A 464 17.58 -10.35 4.75
C ARG A 464 17.46 -10.32 6.27
N GLY A 465 18.39 -11.02 6.95
CA GLY A 465 18.66 -10.82 8.37
C GLY A 465 19.32 -9.48 8.64
N LEU A 466 19.27 -9.02 9.89
CA LEU A 466 19.88 -7.75 10.31
C LEU A 466 20.73 -7.94 11.57
N ALA A 467 21.75 -7.10 11.76
CA ALA A 467 22.62 -7.07 12.95
C ALA A 467 23.26 -8.44 13.33
N GLY A 468 23.54 -9.30 12.35
CA GLY A 468 24.09 -10.65 12.56
C GLY A 468 23.05 -11.78 12.57
N GLY A 469 21.78 -11.47 12.42
CA GLY A 469 20.73 -12.48 12.20
C GLY A 469 20.81 -13.11 10.80
N ALA A 470 20.30 -14.34 10.68
CA ALA A 470 20.25 -15.09 9.42
C ALA A 470 19.08 -14.65 8.51
N ASP A 471 19.26 -14.85 7.21
CA ASP A 471 18.19 -14.62 6.24
C ASP A 471 17.01 -15.59 6.44
N GLY A 472 15.80 -15.13 6.11
CA GLY A 472 14.62 -15.99 6.03
C GLY A 472 14.66 -16.90 4.79
N ALA A 473 13.87 -17.99 4.80
CA ALA A 473 13.77 -18.86 3.65
C ALA A 473 13.00 -18.21 2.49
N THR A 474 13.48 -18.39 1.25
CA THR A 474 12.77 -17.95 0.04
C THR A 474 11.42 -18.66 -0.13
N GLY A 475 10.47 -18.01 -0.82
CA GLY A 475 9.18 -18.59 -1.17
C GLY A 475 9.26 -19.58 -2.35
N ARG A 476 8.13 -20.24 -2.64
CA ARG A 476 8.01 -21.19 -3.74
C ARG A 476 6.57 -21.27 -4.26
N ASN A 477 6.41 -21.37 -5.59
CA ASN A 477 5.11 -21.54 -6.24
C ASN A 477 5.06 -22.90 -6.97
N LEU A 478 3.94 -23.62 -6.83
CA LEU A 478 3.72 -24.90 -7.51
C LEU A 478 2.32 -24.93 -8.13
N ILE A 479 2.22 -25.55 -9.31
CA ILE A 479 0.95 -25.93 -9.96
C ILE A 479 1.00 -27.43 -10.20
N ASP A 480 0.02 -28.18 -9.68
CA ASP A 480 -0.01 -29.66 -9.68
C ASP A 480 1.31 -30.30 -9.17
N GLY A 481 1.93 -29.67 -8.15
CA GLY A 481 3.19 -30.11 -7.56
C GLY A 481 4.45 -29.76 -8.34
N GLU A 482 4.33 -29.19 -9.54
CA GLU A 482 5.46 -28.72 -10.34
C GLU A 482 5.80 -27.27 -10.04
N SER A 483 7.09 -26.96 -9.85
CA SER A 483 7.55 -25.59 -9.61
C SER A 483 7.30 -24.70 -10.82
N VAL A 484 6.77 -23.50 -10.58
CA VAL A 484 6.50 -22.48 -11.61
C VAL A 484 7.24 -21.18 -11.31
N PRO A 485 7.50 -20.33 -12.34
CA PRO A 485 8.17 -19.04 -12.15
C PRO A 485 7.43 -18.13 -11.17
N PRO A 486 8.15 -17.17 -10.54
CA PRO A 486 7.57 -16.19 -9.62
C PRO A 486 6.42 -15.39 -10.24
N LYS A 487 6.55 -15.06 -11.51
CA LYS A 487 5.56 -14.31 -12.30
C LYS A 487 5.09 -15.21 -13.45
N THR A 488 3.84 -15.65 -13.38
CA THR A 488 3.27 -16.56 -14.39
C THR A 488 1.76 -16.37 -14.52
N THR A 489 1.28 -16.46 -15.77
CA THR A 489 -0.17 -16.53 -16.07
C THR A 489 -0.39 -17.80 -16.89
N ARG A 490 -1.30 -18.67 -16.46
CA ARG A 490 -1.61 -19.96 -17.10
C ARG A 490 -3.09 -20.27 -17.12
N GLU A 491 -3.56 -20.82 -18.23
CA GLU A 491 -4.85 -21.51 -18.28
C GLU A 491 -4.71 -22.86 -17.56
N VAL A 492 -5.63 -23.16 -16.67
CA VAL A 492 -5.67 -24.38 -15.88
C VAL A 492 -7.03 -25.08 -16.01
N ALA A 493 -7.03 -26.39 -16.02
CA ALA A 493 -8.25 -27.19 -16.05
C ALA A 493 -8.86 -27.36 -14.65
N ALA A 494 -10.15 -27.70 -14.60
CA ALA A 494 -10.81 -28.11 -13.37
C ALA A 494 -10.04 -29.26 -12.70
N GLY A 495 -9.81 -29.14 -11.37
CA GLY A 495 -9.06 -30.10 -10.58
C GLY A 495 -7.58 -29.75 -10.37
N THR A 496 -7.06 -28.73 -11.06
CA THR A 496 -5.69 -28.25 -10.89
C THR A 496 -5.49 -27.70 -9.48
N THR A 497 -4.35 -28.03 -8.85
CA THR A 497 -3.94 -27.47 -7.56
C THR A 497 -2.92 -26.36 -7.74
N VAL A 498 -3.11 -25.26 -6.99
CA VAL A 498 -2.17 -24.13 -6.90
C VAL A 498 -1.70 -24.02 -5.47
N ARG A 499 -0.38 -24.15 -5.26
CA ARG A 499 0.25 -24.08 -3.94
C ARG A 499 1.29 -22.96 -3.89
N ILE A 500 1.17 -22.09 -2.92
CA ILE A 500 2.11 -21.00 -2.65
C ILE A 500 2.69 -21.23 -1.24
N GLU A 501 4.01 -21.30 -1.18
CA GLU A 501 4.77 -21.32 0.05
C GLU A 501 5.45 -19.97 0.19
N THR A 502 4.99 -19.15 1.13
CA THR A 502 5.47 -17.78 1.28
C THR A 502 6.82 -17.71 2.00
N PRO A 503 7.62 -16.66 1.80
CA PRO A 503 8.89 -16.49 2.48
C PRO A 503 8.73 -16.35 4.00
N GLY A 504 9.76 -16.76 4.76
CA GLY A 504 9.94 -16.36 6.15
C GLY A 504 10.53 -14.96 6.26
N GLY A 505 10.48 -14.34 7.44
CA GLY A 505 11.19 -13.10 7.76
C GLY A 505 12.65 -13.36 8.15
N GLY A 506 13.53 -12.36 8.01
CA GLY A 506 14.91 -12.40 8.49
C GLY A 506 14.99 -12.34 10.01
N GLY A 507 16.03 -12.94 10.61
CA GLY A 507 16.38 -12.84 12.02
C GLY A 507 17.10 -11.53 12.35
N HIS A 508 17.09 -11.13 13.61
CA HIS A 508 17.79 -9.94 14.11
C HIS A 508 18.76 -10.28 15.25
N GLY A 509 19.96 -9.74 15.16
CA GLY A 509 21.01 -9.92 16.17
C GLY A 509 21.71 -11.28 16.10
N ASP A 510 22.95 -11.35 16.60
CA ASP A 510 23.73 -12.59 16.66
C ASP A 510 23.10 -13.56 17.69
N PRO A 511 22.72 -14.79 17.31
CA PRO A 511 22.11 -15.76 18.22
C PRO A 511 23.05 -16.23 19.35
N TYR A 512 24.36 -15.95 19.25
CA TYR A 512 25.38 -16.34 20.24
C TYR A 512 25.82 -15.17 21.15
N GLN A 513 25.32 -13.95 20.96
CA GLN A 513 25.58 -12.83 21.87
C GLN A 513 24.56 -12.83 23.01
N PRO A 514 25.00 -13.00 24.30
CA PRO A 514 24.10 -12.84 25.45
C PRO A 514 23.64 -11.38 25.56
N ASP A 515 22.45 -11.17 26.11
CA ASP A 515 21.93 -9.84 26.39
C ASP A 515 22.87 -9.03 27.26
N ALA A 516 23.06 -7.75 26.94
CA ALA A 516 23.96 -6.87 27.71
C ALA A 516 23.54 -6.73 29.21
N ASP A 517 22.29 -7.00 29.53
CA ASP A 517 21.74 -6.99 30.90
C ASP A 517 22.16 -8.20 31.77
N ASP A 518 22.58 -9.33 31.18
CA ASP A 518 23.04 -10.50 31.96
C ASP A 518 24.51 -10.37 32.44
N SER A 519 25.26 -9.39 31.95
CA SER A 519 26.68 -9.20 32.32
C SER A 519 26.87 -8.54 33.68
N ASP A 520 25.89 -7.83 34.23
CA ASP A 520 25.95 -7.17 35.54
C ASP A 520 25.54 -8.08 36.74
N ALA A 521 24.92 -9.23 36.48
CA ALA A 521 24.48 -10.15 37.55
C ALA A 521 25.60 -11.08 38.05
N SER A 522 26.74 -11.21 37.35
CA SER A 522 27.79 -12.21 37.72
C SER A 522 28.91 -11.66 38.59
N ASN A 523 28.94 -10.36 38.95
CA ASN A 523 30.00 -9.75 39.78
C ASN A 523 29.58 -9.39 41.20
N ALA A 524 28.46 -9.94 41.73
CA ALA A 524 27.99 -9.57 43.07
C ALA A 524 28.21 -10.66 44.16
N ASP A 525 28.85 -11.79 43.88
CA ASP A 525 29.15 -12.83 44.86
C ASP A 525 30.62 -13.26 44.83
N ASP A 526 31.54 -12.40 45.24
CA ASP A 526 32.83 -12.82 45.79
C ASP A 526 33.46 -11.74 46.66
N ASP A 527 32.89 -11.40 47.79
CA ASP A 527 33.54 -10.81 48.94
C ASP A 527 32.74 -11.04 50.23
N SER A 528 32.97 -12.20 50.86
CA SER A 528 32.74 -12.38 52.29
C SER A 528 33.62 -13.49 52.88
#